data_4d977147e8d594e945ed6d767f2c28b6
#
_entry.id   4d977147e8d594e945ed6d767f2c28b6
#
_cell.length_a   1.000
_cell.length_b   1.000
_cell.length_c   1.000
_cell.angle_alpha   90.00
_cell.angle_beta   90.00
_cell.angle_gamma   90.00
#
_symmetry.space_group_name_H-M   'P 1'
#
loop_
_entity.id
_entity.type
_entity.pdbx_description
1 polymer ?
#
loop_
_entity_poly.entity_id
_entity_poly.type
_entity_poly.pdbx_seq_one_letter_code
_entity_poly.pdbx_strand_id
1 'polypeptide(L)'
;MVNSTGRKWEFTFTTLVTFGGAFFASFPLFYSTSFGGAYWLWMIILFSFVLQAVSYEFQSKAGNLLGKKTYQTFLVINGVVGPLLLGGAVATFFTGSDFYINKANMTDTIMPVISHWGNGWHGLDALTNIWNVILGLAVFFLARVLGSLYFINSIADKELTDKCRRAVLNNTIFFLVFFLASV
;
A
#
# COMPACT_ATOMS: atom_id res chain seq x y z
N MET A 1 12.98 17.61 -0.23
CA MET A 1 12.21 16.37 0.01
C MET A 1 11.17 16.14 -1.08
N VAL A 2 10.13 16.96 -1.21
CA VAL A 2 9.01 16.74 -2.16
C VAL A 2 9.49 16.54 -3.62
N ASN A 3 10.39 17.38 -4.13
CA ASN A 3 10.93 17.24 -5.48
C ASN A 3 11.75 15.96 -5.69
N SER A 4 12.43 15.49 -4.65
CA SER A 4 13.21 14.26 -4.71
C SER A 4 12.30 13.03 -4.77
N THR A 5 11.26 12.98 -3.93
CA THR A 5 10.27 11.89 -3.95
C THR A 5 9.38 11.95 -5.18
N GLY A 6 8.96 13.14 -5.63
CA GLY A 6 8.13 13.31 -6.81
C GLY A 6 8.74 12.78 -8.10
N ARG A 7 10.07 12.79 -8.23
CA ARG A 7 10.77 12.18 -9.37
C ARG A 7 10.80 10.65 -9.36
N LYS A 8 10.56 10.04 -8.21
CA LYS A 8 10.64 8.58 -8.01
C LYS A 8 9.27 7.91 -7.90
N TRP A 9 8.22 8.64 -7.51
CA TRP A 9 6.91 8.04 -7.25
C TRP A 9 6.34 7.36 -8.49
N GLU A 10 6.46 7.98 -9.65
CA GLU A 10 5.96 7.45 -10.91
C GLU A 10 6.58 6.09 -11.25
N PHE A 11 7.92 6.00 -11.14
CA PHE A 11 8.63 4.75 -11.37
C PHE A 11 8.22 3.66 -10.37
N THR A 12 8.09 4.00 -9.10
CA THR A 12 7.68 3.07 -8.05
C THR A 12 6.26 2.58 -8.27
N PHE A 13 5.34 3.49 -8.61
CA PHE A 13 3.95 3.14 -8.90
C PHE A 13 3.84 2.26 -10.15
N THR A 14 4.54 2.59 -11.23
CA THR A 14 4.59 1.77 -12.44
C THR A 14 5.11 0.36 -12.15
N THR A 15 6.13 0.23 -11.31
CA THR A 15 6.65 -1.07 -10.89
C THR A 15 5.60 -1.90 -10.15
N LEU A 16 4.82 -1.27 -9.25
CA LEU A 16 3.73 -1.95 -8.53
C LEU A 16 2.64 -2.42 -9.49
N VAL A 17 2.25 -1.60 -10.47
CA VAL A 17 1.25 -1.95 -11.49
C VAL A 17 1.75 -3.08 -12.38
N THR A 18 3.01 -3.05 -12.79
CA THR A 18 3.65 -4.11 -13.58
C THR A 18 3.67 -5.43 -12.82
N PHE A 19 3.94 -5.39 -11.51
CA PHE A 19 3.87 -6.56 -10.64
C PHE A 19 2.45 -7.15 -10.60
N GLY A 20 1.41 -6.31 -10.48
CA GLY A 20 0.01 -6.73 -10.57
C GLY A 20 -0.31 -7.40 -11.91
N GLY A 21 0.19 -6.85 -13.03
CA GLY A 21 0.07 -7.45 -14.35
C GLY A 21 0.78 -8.80 -14.48
N ALA A 22 1.95 -8.96 -13.88
CA ALA A 22 2.66 -10.23 -13.82
C ALA A 22 1.88 -11.29 -13.01
N PHE A 23 1.23 -10.89 -11.91
CA PHE A 23 0.34 -11.78 -11.17
C PHE A 23 -0.90 -12.20 -11.97
N PHE A 24 -1.47 -11.29 -12.74
CA PHE A 24 -2.56 -11.63 -13.65
C PHE A 24 -2.16 -12.72 -14.65
N ALA A 25 -0.99 -12.57 -15.26
CA ALA A 25 -0.50 -13.52 -16.26
C ALA A 25 -0.11 -14.88 -15.65
N SER A 26 0.51 -14.89 -14.47
CA SER A 26 1.07 -16.11 -13.85
C SER A 26 0.04 -16.85 -12.98
N PHE A 27 -0.85 -16.12 -12.32
CA PHE A 27 -1.82 -16.66 -11.35
C PHE A 27 -3.20 -16.03 -11.53
N PRO A 28 -3.91 -16.33 -12.66
CA PRO A 28 -5.17 -15.64 -12.98
C PRO A 28 -6.27 -15.84 -11.95
N LEU A 29 -6.37 -17.01 -11.33
CA LEU A 29 -7.36 -17.28 -10.27
C LEU A 29 -7.05 -16.50 -9.00
N PHE A 30 -5.79 -16.43 -8.62
CA PHE A 30 -5.36 -15.62 -7.48
C PHE A 30 -5.62 -14.13 -7.73
N TYR A 31 -5.29 -13.65 -8.94
CA TYR A 31 -5.53 -12.25 -9.31
C TYR A 31 -7.02 -11.92 -9.26
N SER A 32 -7.89 -12.74 -9.85
CA SER A 32 -9.33 -12.50 -9.86
C SER A 32 -9.95 -12.51 -8.45
N THR A 33 -9.46 -13.39 -7.58
CA THR A 33 -9.95 -13.50 -6.19
C THR A 33 -9.44 -12.36 -5.32
N SER A 34 -8.14 -12.02 -5.39
CA SER A 34 -7.52 -11.01 -4.56
C SER A 34 -7.77 -9.60 -5.10
N PHE A 35 -7.34 -9.29 -6.33
CA PHE A 35 -7.46 -7.94 -6.88
C PHE A 35 -8.88 -7.59 -7.31
N GLY A 36 -9.57 -8.52 -7.96
CA GLY A 36 -10.97 -8.33 -8.36
C GLY A 36 -11.95 -8.52 -7.22
N GLY A 37 -11.71 -9.52 -6.36
CA GLY A 37 -12.60 -9.87 -5.26
C GLY A 37 -12.48 -8.96 -4.05
N ALA A 38 -11.25 -8.63 -3.61
CA ALA A 38 -11.00 -7.68 -2.51
C ALA A 38 -11.13 -6.21 -2.97
N TYR A 39 -12.20 -5.93 -3.67
CA TYR A 39 -12.46 -4.70 -4.41
C TYR A 39 -12.30 -3.42 -3.58
N TRP A 40 -12.94 -3.33 -2.41
CA TRP A 40 -12.91 -2.12 -1.60
C TRP A 40 -11.51 -1.83 -1.03
N LEU A 41 -10.80 -2.86 -0.61
CA LEU A 41 -9.43 -2.70 -0.10
C LEU A 41 -8.52 -2.11 -1.18
N TRP A 42 -8.54 -2.70 -2.37
CA TRP A 42 -7.70 -2.24 -3.49
C TRP A 42 -8.12 -0.87 -4.03
N MET A 43 -9.42 -0.55 -4.02
CA MET A 43 -9.90 0.77 -4.41
C MET A 43 -9.39 1.87 -3.47
N ILE A 44 -9.39 1.65 -2.16
CA ILE A 44 -8.85 2.62 -1.20
C ILE A 44 -7.34 2.80 -1.39
N ILE A 45 -6.61 1.70 -1.61
CA ILE A 45 -5.17 1.77 -1.93
C ILE A 45 -4.95 2.58 -3.20
N LEU A 46 -5.70 2.30 -4.28
CA LEU A 46 -5.60 3.02 -5.55
C LEU A 46 -5.89 4.51 -5.37
N PHE A 47 -6.97 4.89 -4.70
CA PHE A 47 -7.30 6.28 -4.42
C PHE A 47 -6.22 7.00 -3.61
N SER A 48 -5.63 6.31 -2.64
CA SER A 48 -4.51 6.81 -1.86
C SER A 48 -3.31 7.17 -2.77
N PHE A 49 -2.98 6.31 -3.73
CA PHE A 49 -1.91 6.59 -4.71
C PHE A 49 -2.29 7.69 -5.71
N VAL A 50 -3.54 7.78 -6.13
CA VAL A 50 -4.02 8.90 -6.97
C VAL A 50 -3.87 10.23 -6.24
N LEU A 51 -4.26 10.31 -4.97
CA LEU A 51 -4.05 11.50 -4.14
C LEU A 51 -2.57 11.87 -4.02
N GLN A 52 -1.68 10.88 -3.91
CA GLN A 52 -0.24 11.08 -3.91
C GLN A 52 0.25 11.69 -5.22
N ALA A 53 -0.15 11.12 -6.36
CA ALA A 53 0.21 11.59 -7.69
C ALA A 53 -0.20 13.04 -7.91
N VAL A 54 -1.47 13.35 -7.66
CA VAL A 54 -2.04 14.70 -7.75
C VAL A 54 -1.29 15.68 -6.84
N SER A 55 -0.91 15.23 -5.64
CA SER A 55 -0.20 16.08 -4.68
C SER A 55 1.21 16.45 -5.14
N TYR A 56 1.95 15.50 -5.71
CA TYR A 56 3.29 15.80 -6.25
C TYR A 56 3.21 16.75 -7.44
N GLU A 57 2.24 16.58 -8.31
CA GLU A 57 2.13 17.36 -9.55
C GLU A 57 1.61 18.77 -9.30
N PHE A 58 0.57 18.94 -8.49
CA PHE A 58 -0.18 20.20 -8.42
C PHE A 58 0.19 21.12 -7.25
N GLN A 59 0.89 20.65 -6.20
CA GLN A 59 1.17 21.48 -5.02
C GLN A 59 2.01 22.73 -5.31
N SER A 60 2.81 22.72 -6.39
CA SER A 60 3.73 23.80 -6.76
C SER A 60 3.29 24.58 -8.01
N LYS A 61 2.16 24.21 -8.63
CA LYS A 61 1.67 24.90 -9.85
C LYS A 61 1.01 26.21 -9.53
N ALA A 62 1.20 27.20 -10.43
CA ALA A 62 0.45 28.44 -10.42
C ALA A 62 -1.05 28.12 -10.66
N GLY A 63 -1.96 28.76 -9.89
CA GLY A 63 -3.39 28.45 -9.96
C GLY A 63 -3.84 27.29 -9.09
N ASN A 64 -3.04 26.87 -8.12
CA ASN A 64 -3.39 25.86 -7.13
C ASN A 64 -4.63 26.27 -6.31
N LEU A 65 -5.78 25.62 -6.58
CA LEU A 65 -7.06 25.92 -5.94
C LEU A 65 -7.17 25.44 -4.50
N LEU A 66 -6.54 24.32 -4.16
CA LEU A 66 -6.68 23.68 -2.85
C LEU A 66 -5.64 24.14 -1.82
N GLY A 67 -4.61 24.84 -2.27
CA GLY A 67 -3.53 25.29 -1.41
C GLY A 67 -2.49 24.20 -1.08
N LYS A 68 -1.24 24.61 -0.91
CA LYS A 68 -0.09 23.73 -0.68
C LYS A 68 -0.25 22.82 0.53
N LYS A 69 -0.86 23.32 1.61
CA LYS A 69 -1.07 22.54 2.84
C LYS A 69 -1.98 21.33 2.62
N THR A 70 -3.03 21.48 1.81
CA THR A 70 -3.98 20.40 1.49
C THR A 70 -3.26 19.25 0.77
N TYR A 71 -2.44 19.58 -0.24
CA TYR A 71 -1.67 18.55 -0.94
C TYR A 71 -0.63 17.87 -0.04
N GLN A 72 0.00 18.60 0.87
CA GLN A 72 0.89 18.01 1.87
C GLN A 72 0.14 17.05 2.81
N THR A 73 -1.10 17.40 3.19
CA THR A 73 -1.96 16.50 3.97
C THR A 73 -2.29 15.22 3.20
N PHE A 74 -2.58 15.30 1.92
CA PHE A 74 -2.80 14.12 1.07
C PHE A 74 -1.57 13.21 1.00
N LEU A 75 -0.36 13.78 0.94
CA LEU A 75 0.88 13.00 1.01
C LEU A 75 1.04 12.28 2.36
N VAL A 76 0.65 12.93 3.45
CA VAL A 76 0.67 12.29 4.78
C VAL A 76 -0.37 11.16 4.85
N ILE A 77 -1.59 11.39 4.37
CA ILE A 77 -2.64 10.37 4.33
C ILE A 77 -2.16 9.15 3.54
N ASN A 78 -1.64 9.36 2.35
CA ASN A 78 -1.10 8.25 1.55
C ASN A 78 0.07 7.54 2.27
N GLY A 79 0.97 8.31 2.88
CA GLY A 79 2.12 7.76 3.60
C GLY A 79 1.75 6.88 4.80
N VAL A 80 0.52 6.98 5.31
CA VAL A 80 -0.03 6.13 6.36
C VAL A 80 -0.91 5.02 5.76
N VAL A 81 -1.92 5.41 4.99
CA VAL A 81 -2.96 4.50 4.47
C VAL A 81 -2.37 3.48 3.50
N GLY A 82 -1.53 3.91 2.57
CA GLY A 82 -0.93 3.03 1.56
C GLY A 82 -0.18 1.84 2.18
N PRO A 83 0.87 2.08 2.97
CA PRO A 83 1.64 0.99 3.59
C PRO A 83 0.83 0.15 4.57
N LEU A 84 -0.07 0.77 5.35
CA LEU A 84 -0.92 0.06 6.32
C LEU A 84 -1.84 -0.93 5.61
N LEU A 85 -2.54 -0.50 4.57
CA LEU A 85 -3.47 -1.35 3.83
C LEU A 85 -2.74 -2.42 3.00
N LEU A 86 -1.59 -2.09 2.40
CA LEU A 86 -0.77 -3.07 1.70
C LEU A 86 -0.26 -4.14 2.66
N GLY A 87 0.21 -3.75 3.85
CA GLY A 87 0.64 -4.70 4.88
C GLY A 87 -0.52 -5.56 5.39
N GLY A 88 -1.70 -4.98 5.59
CA GLY A 88 -2.92 -5.71 5.93
C GLY A 88 -3.35 -6.70 4.84
N ALA A 89 -3.24 -6.31 3.57
CA ALA A 89 -3.50 -7.22 2.44
C ALA A 89 -2.52 -8.39 2.40
N VAL A 90 -1.23 -8.13 2.64
CA VAL A 90 -0.20 -9.20 2.72
C VAL A 90 -0.47 -10.12 3.92
N ALA A 91 -0.91 -9.58 5.05
CA ALA A 91 -1.23 -10.35 6.23
C ALA A 91 -2.32 -11.42 5.98
N THR A 92 -3.24 -11.17 5.06
CA THR A 92 -4.29 -12.15 4.72
C THR A 92 -3.75 -13.44 4.10
N PHE A 93 -2.51 -13.46 3.60
CA PHE A 93 -1.85 -14.70 3.17
C PHE A 93 -1.60 -15.66 4.34
N PHE A 94 -1.46 -15.13 5.55
CA PHE A 94 -1.20 -15.89 6.77
C PHE A 94 -2.48 -16.16 7.56
N THR A 95 -3.37 -15.18 7.62
CA THR A 95 -4.61 -15.26 8.42
C THR A 95 -5.81 -15.77 7.64
N GLY A 96 -5.73 -15.78 6.30
CA GLY A 96 -6.85 -16.09 5.43
C GLY A 96 -7.77 -14.89 5.18
N SER A 97 -8.73 -15.08 4.27
CA SER A 97 -9.77 -14.10 3.90
C SER A 97 -11.09 -14.82 3.71
N ASP A 98 -12.20 -14.10 3.85
CA ASP A 98 -13.55 -14.67 3.76
C ASP A 98 -14.00 -14.81 2.30
N PHE A 99 -13.38 -15.77 1.60
CA PHE A 99 -13.81 -16.18 0.26
C PHE A 99 -13.89 -17.71 0.16
N TYR A 100 -14.71 -18.20 -0.73
CA TYR A 100 -14.80 -19.62 -1.04
C TYR A 100 -14.70 -19.89 -2.53
N ILE A 101 -14.21 -21.07 -2.87
CA ILE A 101 -14.01 -21.50 -4.26
C ILE A 101 -14.99 -22.61 -4.59
N ASN A 102 -15.83 -22.38 -5.59
CA ASN A 102 -16.73 -23.39 -6.12
C ASN A 102 -16.05 -24.14 -7.28
N LYS A 103 -15.47 -25.30 -6.97
CA LYS A 103 -14.79 -26.15 -7.97
C LYS A 103 -15.74 -26.79 -8.98
N ALA A 104 -17.01 -26.92 -8.67
CA ALA A 104 -18.00 -27.48 -9.60
C ALA A 104 -18.21 -26.58 -10.84
N ASN A 105 -17.93 -25.28 -10.71
CA ASN A 105 -18.09 -24.32 -11.80
C ASN A 105 -16.88 -24.25 -12.76
N MET A 106 -15.85 -25.04 -12.55
CA MET A 106 -14.66 -25.07 -13.43
C MET A 106 -14.96 -25.62 -14.84
N THR A 107 -16.07 -26.36 -15.00
CA THR A 107 -16.51 -26.91 -16.28
C THR A 107 -17.40 -25.98 -17.08
N ASP A 108 -17.82 -24.85 -16.50
CA ASP A 108 -18.60 -23.84 -17.22
C ASP A 108 -17.66 -23.03 -18.13
N THR A 109 -17.83 -23.22 -19.43
CA THR A 109 -17.01 -22.55 -20.46
C THR A 109 -17.50 -21.14 -20.80
N ILE A 110 -18.73 -20.78 -20.39
CA ILE A 110 -19.35 -19.50 -20.76
C ILE A 110 -19.03 -18.41 -19.72
N MET A 111 -19.22 -18.70 -18.46
CA MET A 111 -18.92 -17.77 -17.36
C MET A 111 -18.47 -18.52 -16.10
N PRO A 112 -17.22 -18.96 -16.03
CA PRO A 112 -16.71 -19.72 -14.89
C PRO A 112 -16.51 -18.82 -13.67
N VAL A 113 -17.56 -18.54 -12.92
CA VAL A 113 -17.44 -17.84 -11.62
C VAL A 113 -17.03 -18.86 -10.56
N ILE A 114 -15.74 -18.87 -10.24
CA ILE A 114 -15.11 -19.88 -9.39
C ILE A 114 -15.01 -19.39 -7.94
N SER A 115 -14.65 -18.12 -7.73
CA SER A 115 -14.46 -17.54 -6.39
C SER A 115 -15.59 -16.58 -6.03
N HIS A 116 -16.06 -16.69 -4.78
CA HIS A 116 -17.07 -15.81 -4.22
C HIS A 116 -16.62 -15.30 -2.86
N TRP A 117 -16.86 -14.02 -2.58
CA TRP A 117 -16.63 -13.44 -1.26
C TRP A 117 -17.84 -13.69 -0.37
N GLY A 118 -17.59 -14.11 0.88
CA GLY A 118 -18.65 -14.45 1.83
C GLY A 118 -19.41 -13.25 2.38
N ASN A 119 -18.79 -12.06 2.33
CA ASN A 119 -19.36 -10.83 2.87
C ASN A 119 -19.29 -9.66 1.87
N GLY A 120 -20.08 -8.60 2.11
CA GLY A 120 -20.10 -7.39 1.28
C GLY A 120 -18.92 -6.42 1.50
N TRP A 121 -18.01 -6.73 2.41
CA TRP A 121 -16.84 -5.87 2.72
C TRP A 121 -15.70 -6.04 1.72
N HIS A 122 -15.71 -7.10 0.93
CA HIS A 122 -14.78 -7.33 -0.18
C HIS A 122 -13.34 -6.92 0.15
N GLY A 123 -12.75 -7.57 1.15
CA GLY A 123 -11.35 -7.38 1.57
C GLY A 123 -11.14 -6.36 2.70
N LEU A 124 -12.09 -5.47 3.01
CA LEU A 124 -11.97 -4.57 4.17
C LEU A 124 -12.07 -5.33 5.50
N ASP A 125 -12.68 -6.50 5.52
CA ASP A 125 -12.69 -7.44 6.63
C ASP A 125 -11.28 -7.83 7.10
N ALA A 126 -10.29 -7.77 6.22
CA ALA A 126 -8.89 -7.93 6.60
C ALA A 126 -8.46 -7.00 7.74
N LEU A 127 -9.03 -5.79 7.81
CA LEU A 127 -8.70 -4.80 8.85
C LEU A 127 -9.41 -5.08 10.19
N THR A 128 -10.39 -5.94 10.23
CA THR A 128 -11.05 -6.35 11.49
C THR A 128 -10.20 -7.34 12.28
N ASN A 129 -9.27 -8.03 11.62
CA ASN A 129 -8.33 -8.92 12.28
C ASN A 129 -7.14 -8.10 12.81
N ILE A 130 -6.95 -8.14 14.14
CA ILE A 130 -5.89 -7.39 14.81
C ILE A 130 -4.48 -7.76 14.30
N TRP A 131 -4.24 -9.02 13.95
CA TRP A 131 -2.95 -9.49 13.43
C TRP A 131 -2.62 -8.85 12.08
N ASN A 132 -3.62 -8.66 11.22
CA ASN A 132 -3.44 -7.98 9.94
C ASN A 132 -3.09 -6.50 10.13
N VAL A 133 -3.70 -5.86 11.12
CA VAL A 133 -3.39 -4.45 11.47
C VAL A 133 -1.98 -4.35 12.05
N ILE A 134 -1.57 -5.28 12.90
CA ILE A 134 -0.20 -5.33 13.47
C ILE A 134 0.85 -5.46 12.35
N LEU A 135 0.66 -6.38 11.39
CA LEU A 135 1.56 -6.48 10.25
C LEU A 135 1.49 -5.24 9.35
N GLY A 136 0.31 -4.66 9.17
CA GLY A 136 0.14 -3.38 8.48
C GLY A 136 0.95 -2.25 9.11
N LEU A 137 0.97 -2.16 10.44
CA LEU A 137 1.80 -1.21 11.18
C LEU A 137 3.30 -1.50 11.02
N ALA A 138 3.70 -2.76 11.02
CA ALA A 138 5.08 -3.13 10.73
C ALA A 138 5.51 -2.62 9.34
N VAL A 139 4.71 -2.85 8.30
CA VAL A 139 4.99 -2.36 6.94
C VAL A 139 5.01 -0.84 6.88
N PHE A 140 4.13 -0.16 7.61
CA PHE A 140 4.15 1.30 7.72
C PHE A 140 5.47 1.82 8.30
N PHE A 141 5.96 1.24 9.40
CA PHE A 141 7.24 1.67 9.99
C PHE A 141 8.43 1.30 9.10
N LEU A 142 8.38 0.15 8.42
CA LEU A 142 9.38 -0.22 7.40
C LEU A 142 9.45 0.79 6.27
N ALA A 143 8.31 1.22 5.74
CA ALA A 143 8.23 2.25 4.70
C ALA A 143 8.87 3.58 5.16
N ARG A 144 8.68 3.96 6.44
CA ARG A 144 9.33 5.14 7.03
C ARG A 144 10.85 4.99 7.16
N VAL A 145 11.34 3.80 7.50
CA VAL A 145 12.78 3.50 7.51
C VAL A 145 13.35 3.65 6.11
N LEU A 146 12.75 3.00 5.12
CA LEU A 146 13.19 3.07 3.72
C LEU A 146 13.17 4.51 3.17
N GLY A 147 12.10 5.26 3.46
CA GLY A 147 11.98 6.66 3.07
C GLY A 147 13.07 7.54 3.71
N SER A 148 13.37 7.32 5.00
CA SER A 148 14.43 8.06 5.70
C SER A 148 15.82 7.73 5.13
N LEU A 149 16.10 6.47 4.82
CA LEU A 149 17.35 6.04 4.16
C LEU A 149 17.47 6.64 2.76
N TYR A 150 16.37 6.67 2.01
CA TYR A 150 16.33 7.32 0.70
C TYR A 150 16.71 8.80 0.79
N PHE A 151 16.18 9.54 1.78
CA PHE A 151 16.52 10.96 1.95
C PHE A 151 17.99 11.16 2.33
N ILE A 152 18.54 10.33 3.21
CA ILE A 152 19.97 10.38 3.58
C ILE A 152 20.85 10.22 2.34
N ASN A 153 20.47 9.30 1.43
CA ASN A 153 21.26 9.02 0.23
C ASN A 153 21.05 10.05 -0.91
N SER A 154 19.88 10.71 -0.94
CA SER A 154 19.48 11.53 -2.09
C SER A 154 19.61 13.04 -1.86
N ILE A 155 19.75 13.48 -0.63
CA ILE A 155 19.75 14.90 -0.28
C ILE A 155 20.98 15.23 0.56
N ALA A 156 21.85 16.08 0.02
CA ALA A 156 23.06 16.54 0.71
C ALA A 156 22.76 17.71 1.66
N ASP A 157 22.04 17.42 2.74
CA ASP A 157 21.71 18.37 3.81
C ASP A 157 22.01 17.71 5.17
N LYS A 158 22.90 18.32 5.95
CA LYS A 158 23.36 17.74 7.22
C LYS A 158 22.26 17.69 8.28
N GLU A 159 21.46 18.77 8.41
CA GLU A 159 20.38 18.82 9.38
C GLU A 159 19.29 17.77 9.09
N LEU A 160 18.93 17.62 7.81
CA LEU A 160 18.00 16.61 7.35
C LEU A 160 18.55 15.20 7.59
N THR A 161 19.84 14.98 7.29
CA THR A 161 20.49 13.69 7.51
C THR A 161 20.47 13.27 8.96
N ASP A 162 20.76 14.19 9.89
CA ASP A 162 20.76 13.90 11.34
C ASP A 162 19.34 13.61 11.86
N LYS A 163 18.32 14.31 11.33
CA LYS A 163 16.91 14.01 11.65
C LYS A 163 16.50 12.63 11.10
N CYS A 164 16.89 12.31 9.86
CA CYS A 164 16.59 11.03 9.24
C CYS A 164 17.28 9.87 9.94
N ARG A 165 18.54 10.01 10.40
CA ARG A 165 19.24 8.97 11.17
C ARG A 165 18.53 8.62 12.47
N ARG A 166 18.07 9.63 13.21
CA ARG A 166 17.25 9.39 14.42
C ARG A 166 15.91 8.73 14.09
N ALA A 167 15.27 9.16 12.99
CA ALA A 167 14.02 8.55 12.52
C ALA A 167 14.22 7.09 12.11
N VAL A 168 15.33 6.73 11.45
CA VAL A 168 15.66 5.34 11.11
C VAL A 168 15.72 4.48 12.37
N LEU A 169 16.49 4.87 13.38
CA LEU A 169 16.61 4.10 14.62
C LEU A 169 15.26 3.88 15.30
N ASN A 170 14.50 4.96 15.52
CA ASN A 170 13.21 4.87 16.19
C ASN A 170 12.20 3.99 15.39
N ASN A 171 12.08 4.24 14.08
CA ASN A 171 11.12 3.48 13.27
C ASN A 171 11.55 2.01 13.10
N THR A 172 12.86 1.69 13.13
CA THR A 172 13.33 0.30 13.10
C THR A 172 12.92 -0.45 14.36
N ILE A 173 13.00 0.19 15.54
CA ILE A 173 12.53 -0.43 16.78
C ILE A 173 11.03 -0.75 16.70
N PHE A 174 10.20 0.22 16.29
CA PHE A 174 8.77 -0.01 16.11
C PHE A 174 8.47 -1.09 15.06
N PHE A 175 9.18 -1.05 13.93
CA PHE A 175 9.06 -2.12 12.91
C PHE A 175 9.32 -3.49 13.52
N LEU A 176 10.44 -3.67 14.23
CA LEU A 176 10.79 -4.96 14.84
C LEU A 176 9.76 -5.42 15.88
N VAL A 177 9.26 -4.50 16.71
CA VAL A 177 8.23 -4.82 17.72
C VAL A 177 6.96 -5.31 17.05
N PHE A 178 6.43 -4.59 16.06
CA PHE A 178 5.20 -4.99 15.37
C PHE A 178 5.39 -6.22 14.48
N PHE A 179 6.55 -6.36 13.84
CA PHE A 179 6.85 -7.53 13.04
C PHE A 179 6.94 -8.80 13.88
N LEU A 180 7.69 -8.77 14.99
CA LEU A 180 7.80 -9.90 15.90
C LEU A 180 6.47 -10.22 16.60
N ALA A 181 5.61 -9.22 16.82
CA ALA A 181 4.28 -9.44 17.38
C ALA A 181 3.31 -10.07 16.37
N SER A 182 3.60 -9.98 15.06
CA SER A 182 2.75 -10.54 13.99
C SER A 182 3.10 -11.98 13.62
N VAL A 183 4.26 -12.49 14.07
CA VAL A 183 4.76 -13.85 13.84
C VAL A 183 4.38 -14.76 15.00
#